data_19affae035619e319bf2e3722c1136b2
#
_entry.id   19affae035619e319bf2e3722c1136b2
#
_cell.length_a   1.000
_cell.length_b   1.000
_cell.length_c   1.000
_cell.angle_alpha   90.00
_cell.angle_beta   90.00
_cell.angle_gamma   90.00
#
_symmetry.space_group_name_H-M   'P 1'
#
loop_
_entity.id
_entity.type
_entity.pdbx_description
1 polymer ?
#
loop_
_entity_poly.entity_id
_entity_poly.type
_entity_poly.pdbx_seq_one_letter_code
_entity_poly.pdbx_strand_id
1 'polypeptide(L)'
;HEDDPYIVFEVDNSGLIESLQQTINHKNLVLRIILCALIDIVMLILVLNIDIVIDSGINVVRDKKLIFNLAKNDFKTKYAGSYFGIIWAFVQPVIMILVYWFALGVGLRSGESMSYPFVLWLMCGLVPWFFFSEALGSGTNALTEYSYLVKKVVFKIDILPIVKLISAMFV
;
A
#
# COMPACT_ATOMS: atom_id res chain seq x y z
N HIS A 1 -65.18 28.48 -3.22
CA HIS A 1 -64.91 27.93 -4.51
C HIS A 1 -63.52 27.41 -4.55
N GLU A 2 -63.49 26.13 -4.51
CA GLU A 2 -62.40 25.25 -4.90
C GLU A 2 -61.52 24.81 -3.75
N ASP A 3 -62.15 24.03 -2.88
CA ASP A 3 -61.47 23.11 -1.95
C ASP A 3 -61.08 21.86 -2.77
N ASP A 4 -59.88 21.85 -3.28
CA ASP A 4 -59.25 20.67 -3.86
C ASP A 4 -58.49 19.95 -2.73
N PRO A 5 -58.94 18.80 -2.23
CA PRO A 5 -58.24 18.09 -1.20
C PRO A 5 -57.06 17.38 -1.82
N TYR A 6 -55.87 18.00 -1.74
CA TYR A 6 -54.63 17.27 -2.01
C TYR A 6 -54.51 16.16 -0.97
N ILE A 7 -54.85 14.94 -1.35
CA ILE A 7 -54.55 13.76 -0.58
C ILE A 7 -53.04 13.60 -0.56
N VAL A 8 -52.40 14.18 0.43
CA VAL A 8 -50.97 13.92 0.69
C VAL A 8 -50.89 12.48 1.22
N PHE A 9 -50.51 11.54 0.34
CA PHE A 9 -50.11 10.21 0.77
C PHE A 9 -48.80 10.36 1.50
N GLU A 10 -48.84 10.51 2.83
CA GLU A 10 -47.69 10.38 3.68
C GLU A 10 -47.35 8.89 3.74
N VAL A 11 -46.41 8.49 2.88
CA VAL A 11 -45.90 7.11 2.89
C VAL A 11 -45.03 6.97 4.15
N ASP A 12 -45.54 6.30 5.13
CA ASP A 12 -44.78 5.95 6.34
C ASP A 12 -43.66 4.95 5.96
N ASN A 13 -42.48 5.50 5.68
CA ASN A 13 -41.28 4.74 5.37
C ASN A 13 -40.47 4.35 6.63
N SER A 14 -40.97 4.63 7.82
CA SER A 14 -40.24 4.41 9.09
C SER A 14 -39.84 2.95 9.25
N GLY A 15 -40.75 2.01 8.99
CA GLY A 15 -40.45 0.58 9.06
C GLY A 15 -39.45 0.09 8.00
N LEU A 16 -39.46 0.69 6.81
CA LEU A 16 -38.49 0.36 5.76
C LEU A 16 -37.08 0.87 6.15
N ILE A 17 -37.00 2.09 6.66
CA ILE A 17 -35.73 2.69 7.10
C ILE A 17 -35.13 1.86 8.23
N GLU A 18 -35.95 1.46 9.21
CA GLU A 18 -35.52 0.66 10.36
C GLU A 18 -34.99 -0.72 9.93
N SER A 19 -35.65 -1.40 9.01
CA SER A 19 -35.22 -2.68 8.47
C SER A 19 -33.92 -2.57 7.65
N LEU A 20 -33.76 -1.52 6.87
CA LEU A 20 -32.53 -1.22 6.15
C LEU A 20 -31.36 -0.93 7.10
N GLN A 21 -31.61 -0.12 8.12
CA GLN A 21 -30.62 0.22 9.15
C GLN A 21 -30.15 -1.05 9.90
N GLN A 22 -31.08 -1.93 10.24
CA GLN A 22 -30.77 -3.20 10.89
C GLN A 22 -29.96 -4.13 9.99
N THR A 23 -30.27 -4.19 8.70
CA THR A 23 -29.54 -4.97 7.71
C THR A 23 -28.10 -4.44 7.50
N ILE A 24 -27.94 -3.12 7.45
CA ILE A 24 -26.62 -2.48 7.33
C ILE A 24 -25.78 -2.74 8.58
N ASN A 25 -26.38 -2.62 9.76
CA ASN A 25 -25.70 -2.89 11.03
C ASN A 25 -25.24 -4.35 11.14
N HIS A 26 -26.09 -5.29 10.74
CA HIS A 26 -25.74 -6.71 10.73
C HIS A 26 -24.59 -7.02 9.76
N LYS A 27 -24.61 -6.48 8.55
CA LYS A 27 -23.50 -6.63 7.59
C LYS A 27 -22.20 -6.04 8.12
N ASN A 28 -22.25 -4.87 8.74
CA ASN A 28 -21.07 -4.24 9.34
C ASN A 28 -20.55 -5.06 10.54
N LEU A 29 -21.43 -5.67 11.35
CA LEU A 29 -21.02 -6.55 12.43
C LEU A 29 -20.31 -7.80 11.89
N VAL A 30 -20.89 -8.47 10.90
CA VAL A 30 -20.30 -9.66 10.28
C VAL A 30 -18.93 -9.33 9.66
N LEU A 31 -18.82 -8.20 8.95
CA LEU A 31 -17.55 -7.74 8.40
C LEU A 31 -16.48 -7.51 9.46
N ARG A 32 -16.85 -6.89 10.59
CA ARG A 32 -15.93 -6.67 11.73
C ARG A 32 -15.47 -7.99 12.34
N ILE A 33 -16.38 -8.94 12.53
CA ILE A 33 -16.03 -10.28 13.06
C ILE A 33 -15.06 -10.99 12.12
N ILE A 34 -15.29 -10.96 10.80
CA ILE A 34 -14.40 -11.56 9.81
C ILE A 34 -13.03 -10.89 9.86
N LEU A 35 -12.97 -9.56 9.92
CA LEU A 35 -11.70 -8.83 10.01
C LEU A 35 -10.93 -9.16 11.30
N CYS A 36 -11.61 -9.23 12.44
CA CYS A 36 -10.98 -9.64 13.70
C CYS A 36 -10.44 -11.07 13.60
N ALA A 37 -11.23 -12.00 13.08
CA ALA A 37 -10.80 -13.39 12.91
C ALA A 37 -9.59 -13.52 11.98
N LEU A 38 -9.52 -12.73 10.90
CA LEU A 38 -8.35 -12.68 10.03
C LEU A 38 -7.11 -12.16 10.75
N ILE A 39 -7.26 -11.11 11.55
CA ILE A 39 -6.16 -10.56 12.35
C ILE A 39 -5.68 -11.59 13.38
N ASP A 40 -6.59 -12.27 14.07
CA ASP A 40 -6.25 -13.30 15.04
C ASP A 40 -5.52 -14.47 14.40
N ILE A 41 -5.93 -14.91 13.20
CA ILE A 41 -5.25 -15.96 12.44
C ILE A 41 -3.83 -15.51 12.06
N VAL A 42 -3.65 -14.28 11.56
CA VAL A 42 -2.33 -13.75 11.22
C VAL A 42 -1.44 -13.66 12.47
N MET A 43 -1.97 -13.18 13.58
CA MET A 43 -1.24 -13.12 14.85
C MET A 43 -0.85 -14.51 15.35
N LEU A 44 -1.75 -15.49 15.23
CA LEU A 44 -1.46 -16.88 15.59
C LEU A 44 -0.33 -17.46 14.74
N ILE A 45 -0.35 -17.24 13.43
CA ILE A 45 0.71 -17.67 12.51
C ILE A 45 2.05 -17.03 12.89
N LEU A 46 2.06 -15.74 13.21
CA LEU A 46 3.27 -15.04 13.65
C LEU A 46 3.83 -15.61 14.96
N VAL A 47 2.97 -15.87 15.93
CA VAL A 47 3.37 -16.44 17.23
C VAL A 47 3.93 -17.87 17.06
N LEU A 48 3.29 -18.70 16.22
CA LEU A 48 3.75 -20.06 15.96
C LEU A 48 5.10 -20.10 15.21
N ASN A 49 5.45 -19.04 14.48
CA ASN A 49 6.70 -18.93 13.73
C ASN A 49 7.66 -17.90 14.34
N ILE A 50 7.51 -17.58 15.62
CA ILE A 50 8.29 -16.53 16.28
C ILE A 50 9.79 -16.75 16.18
N ASP A 51 10.25 -18.02 16.26
CA ASP A 51 11.66 -18.39 16.17
C ASP A 51 12.21 -18.03 14.79
N ILE A 52 11.47 -18.30 13.72
CA ILE A 52 11.85 -17.93 12.33
C ILE A 52 11.94 -16.41 12.19
N VAL A 53 11.01 -15.69 12.78
CA VAL A 53 10.97 -14.22 12.73
C VAL A 53 12.18 -13.63 13.49
N ILE A 54 12.48 -14.17 14.67
CA ILE A 54 13.63 -13.74 15.47
C ILE A 54 14.95 -14.05 14.76
N ASP A 55 15.13 -15.27 14.26
CA ASP A 55 16.34 -15.66 13.53
C ASP A 55 16.55 -14.82 12.27
N SER A 56 15.49 -14.55 11.51
CA SER A 56 15.55 -13.64 10.36
C SER A 56 15.96 -12.23 10.80
N GLY A 57 15.42 -11.70 11.88
CA GLY A 57 15.78 -10.40 12.43
C GLY A 57 17.25 -10.33 12.86
N ILE A 58 17.74 -11.34 13.57
CA ILE A 58 19.15 -11.42 14.01
C ILE A 58 20.09 -11.49 12.79
N ASN A 59 19.75 -12.29 11.77
CA ASN A 59 20.52 -12.39 10.54
C ASN A 59 20.60 -11.06 9.79
N VAL A 60 19.51 -10.30 9.73
CA VAL A 60 19.46 -8.97 9.13
C VAL A 60 20.40 -8.00 9.85
N VAL A 61 20.36 -7.98 11.17
CA VAL A 61 21.24 -7.09 11.97
C VAL A 61 22.71 -7.47 11.83
N ARG A 62 23.01 -8.77 11.81
CA ARG A 62 24.37 -9.29 11.65
C ARG A 62 24.93 -8.97 10.27
N ASP A 63 24.15 -9.16 9.21
CA ASP A 63 24.58 -9.02 7.83
C ASP A 63 24.22 -7.64 7.23
N LYS A 64 23.88 -6.64 8.07
CA LYS A 64 23.40 -5.31 7.68
C LYS A 64 24.28 -4.61 6.64
N LYS A 65 25.61 -4.74 6.74
CA LYS A 65 26.54 -4.11 5.79
C LYS A 65 26.45 -4.77 4.41
N LEU A 66 26.30 -6.09 4.38
CA LEU A 66 26.10 -6.85 3.14
C LEU A 66 24.76 -6.48 2.50
N ILE A 67 23.68 -6.48 3.28
CA ILE A 67 22.33 -6.15 2.83
C ILE A 67 22.30 -4.73 2.25
N PHE A 68 22.88 -3.76 2.94
CA PHE A 68 22.91 -2.37 2.47
C PHE A 68 23.71 -2.20 1.18
N ASN A 69 24.86 -2.88 1.07
CA ASN A 69 25.67 -2.84 -0.15
C ASN A 69 24.96 -3.50 -1.33
N LEU A 70 24.27 -4.64 -1.09
CA LEU A 70 23.46 -5.29 -2.12
C LEU A 70 22.28 -4.42 -2.55
N ALA A 71 21.55 -3.83 -1.61
CA ALA A 71 20.43 -2.93 -1.91
C ALA A 71 20.87 -1.69 -2.70
N LYS A 72 22.00 -1.09 -2.32
CA LYS A 72 22.59 0.03 -3.06
C LYS A 72 23.01 -0.36 -4.48
N ASN A 73 23.58 -1.55 -4.65
CA ASN A 73 23.96 -2.05 -5.95
C ASN A 73 22.74 -2.38 -6.81
N ASP A 74 21.73 -3.03 -6.22
CA ASP A 74 20.45 -3.34 -6.84
C ASP A 74 19.77 -2.07 -7.38
N PHE A 75 19.66 -1.04 -6.54
CA PHE A 75 19.14 0.27 -6.93
C PHE A 75 19.91 0.89 -8.10
N LYS A 76 21.25 0.86 -8.06
CA LYS A 76 22.08 1.37 -9.14
C LYS A 76 21.88 0.56 -10.43
N THR A 77 21.81 -0.75 -10.34
CA THR A 77 21.65 -1.63 -11.51
C THR A 77 20.29 -1.43 -12.17
N LYS A 78 19.24 -1.20 -11.40
CA LYS A 78 17.90 -0.90 -11.90
C LYS A 78 17.89 0.27 -12.88
N TYR A 79 18.72 1.29 -12.63
CA TYR A 79 18.79 2.50 -13.46
C TYR A 79 20.04 2.60 -14.34
N ALA A 80 20.94 1.60 -14.32
CA ALA A 80 22.21 1.63 -15.05
C ALA A 80 22.07 1.67 -16.58
N GLY A 81 20.94 1.15 -17.11
CA GLY A 81 20.66 1.16 -18.55
C GLY A 81 19.88 2.39 -19.05
N SER A 82 19.53 3.31 -18.15
CA SER A 82 18.72 4.48 -18.50
C SER A 82 19.58 5.70 -18.83
N TYR A 83 19.16 6.48 -19.85
CA TYR A 83 19.87 7.70 -20.29
C TYR A 83 20.04 8.72 -19.16
N PHE A 84 19.03 8.86 -18.29
CA PHE A 84 19.08 9.75 -17.14
C PHE A 84 19.58 9.06 -15.84
N GLY A 85 19.86 7.75 -15.90
CA GLY A 85 20.36 7.00 -14.74
C GLY A 85 19.45 7.13 -13.50
N ILE A 86 20.07 7.39 -12.36
CA ILE A 86 19.38 7.49 -11.05
C ILE A 86 18.36 8.66 -10.99
N ILE A 87 18.54 9.69 -11.81
CA ILE A 87 17.61 10.83 -11.84
C ILE A 87 16.19 10.35 -12.18
N TRP A 88 16.06 9.28 -12.96
CA TRP A 88 14.76 8.71 -13.34
C TRP A 88 13.95 8.21 -12.15
N ALA A 89 14.63 7.76 -11.08
CA ALA A 89 13.98 7.37 -9.84
C ALA A 89 13.16 8.49 -9.20
N PHE A 90 13.61 9.75 -9.35
CA PHE A 90 12.91 10.93 -8.83
C PHE A 90 11.91 11.52 -9.84
N VAL A 91 12.27 11.52 -11.11
CA VAL A 91 11.42 12.10 -12.17
C VAL A 91 10.08 11.36 -12.29
N GLN A 92 10.08 10.04 -12.22
CA GLN A 92 8.87 9.23 -12.37
C GLN A 92 7.83 9.52 -11.29
N PRO A 93 8.13 9.48 -9.97
CA PRO A 93 7.20 9.87 -8.91
C PRO A 93 6.70 11.31 -9.05
N VAL A 94 7.59 12.26 -9.38
CA VAL A 94 7.22 13.68 -9.54
C VAL A 94 6.22 13.85 -10.68
N ILE A 95 6.44 13.23 -11.84
CA ILE A 95 5.51 13.28 -12.95
C ILE A 95 4.15 12.69 -12.55
N MET A 96 4.13 11.55 -11.84
CA MET A 96 2.89 10.93 -11.37
C MET A 96 2.12 11.85 -10.42
N ILE A 97 2.80 12.47 -9.45
CA ILE A 97 2.19 13.44 -8.53
C ILE A 97 1.61 14.63 -9.32
N LEU A 98 2.32 15.16 -10.30
CA LEU A 98 1.84 16.27 -11.15
C LEU A 98 0.60 15.87 -11.95
N VAL A 99 0.58 14.67 -12.53
CA VAL A 99 -0.57 14.16 -13.29
C VAL A 99 -1.79 14.02 -12.37
N TYR A 100 -1.64 13.42 -11.20
CA TYR A 100 -2.73 13.28 -10.24
C TYR A 100 -3.20 14.63 -9.69
N TRP A 101 -2.28 15.53 -9.39
CA TRP A 101 -2.62 16.89 -8.97
C TRP A 101 -3.41 17.62 -10.04
N PHE A 102 -2.98 17.55 -11.29
CA PHE A 102 -3.70 18.19 -12.40
C PHE A 102 -5.08 17.56 -12.59
N ALA A 103 -5.16 16.23 -12.65
CA ALA A 103 -6.44 15.54 -12.89
C ALA A 103 -7.45 15.76 -11.76
N LEU A 104 -7.03 15.61 -10.51
CA LEU A 104 -7.90 15.69 -9.33
C LEU A 104 -8.08 17.12 -8.82
N GLY A 105 -6.99 17.90 -8.76
CA GLY A 105 -7.01 19.26 -8.24
C GLY A 105 -7.63 20.25 -9.21
N VAL A 106 -7.17 20.24 -10.47
CA VAL A 106 -7.64 21.17 -11.49
C VAL A 106 -8.87 20.61 -12.21
N GLY A 107 -8.85 19.33 -12.62
CA GLY A 107 -9.94 18.71 -13.38
C GLY A 107 -11.20 18.49 -12.56
N LEU A 108 -11.08 17.89 -11.39
CA LEU A 108 -12.21 17.58 -10.51
C LEU A 108 -12.44 18.62 -9.39
N ARG A 109 -11.58 19.65 -9.27
CA ARG A 109 -11.64 20.70 -8.23
C ARG A 109 -11.74 20.13 -6.80
N SER A 110 -11.15 18.97 -6.58
CA SER A 110 -11.26 18.23 -5.30
C SER A 110 -10.66 18.96 -4.10
N GLY A 111 -9.86 20.00 -4.32
CA GLY A 111 -9.18 20.78 -3.28
C GLY A 111 -9.86 22.08 -2.86
N GLU A 112 -10.96 22.50 -3.49
CA GLU A 112 -11.57 23.83 -3.27
C GLU A 112 -12.13 24.03 -1.85
N SER A 113 -12.50 22.94 -1.15
CA SER A 113 -13.06 22.99 0.21
C SER A 113 -12.03 22.74 1.31
N MET A 114 -10.76 22.52 0.99
CA MET A 114 -9.72 22.18 1.96
C MET A 114 -9.01 23.43 2.49
N SER A 115 -8.77 23.48 3.81
CA SER A 115 -8.04 24.56 4.47
C SER A 115 -6.52 24.53 4.21
N TYR A 116 -6.00 23.49 3.59
CA TYR A 116 -4.59 23.26 3.26
C TYR A 116 -4.40 22.89 1.79
N PRO A 117 -3.20 23.06 1.22
CA PRO A 117 -2.94 22.75 -0.18
C PRO A 117 -3.23 21.28 -0.50
N PHE A 118 -4.09 21.03 -1.48
CA PHE A 118 -4.48 19.68 -1.91
C PHE A 118 -3.27 18.79 -2.26
N VAL A 119 -2.19 19.38 -2.77
CA VAL A 119 -0.95 18.66 -3.13
C VAL A 119 -0.34 17.96 -1.91
N LEU A 120 -0.35 18.61 -0.73
CA LEU A 120 0.21 17.99 0.49
C LEU A 120 -0.59 16.76 0.90
N TRP A 121 -1.91 16.85 0.86
CA TRP A 121 -2.80 15.72 1.14
C TRP A 121 -2.56 14.56 0.15
N LEU A 122 -2.44 14.89 -1.13
CA LEU A 122 -2.18 13.93 -2.20
C LEU A 122 -0.81 13.23 -2.00
N MET A 123 0.25 13.98 -1.66
CA MET A 123 1.58 13.42 -1.41
C MET A 123 1.62 12.49 -0.20
N CYS A 124 0.89 12.80 0.88
CA CYS A 124 0.79 11.92 2.05
C CYS A 124 0.25 10.53 1.70
N GLY A 125 -0.61 10.43 0.70
CA GLY A 125 -1.12 9.13 0.22
C GLY A 125 -0.23 8.46 -0.83
N LEU A 126 0.26 9.23 -1.81
CA LEU A 126 1.01 8.68 -2.94
C LEU A 126 2.42 8.23 -2.59
N VAL A 127 3.15 8.95 -1.71
CA VAL A 127 4.53 8.57 -1.36
C VAL A 127 4.59 7.20 -0.67
N PRO A 128 3.80 6.92 0.38
CA PRO A 128 3.74 5.57 0.95
C PRO A 128 3.26 4.51 -0.04
N TRP A 129 2.35 4.87 -0.94
CA TRP A 129 1.85 3.97 -1.97
C TRP A 129 2.94 3.58 -2.97
N PHE A 130 3.76 4.52 -3.43
CA PHE A 130 4.87 4.23 -4.34
C PHE A 130 5.88 3.29 -3.68
N PHE A 131 6.25 3.56 -2.42
CA PHE A 131 7.12 2.66 -1.66
C PHE A 131 6.53 1.26 -1.55
N PHE A 132 5.26 1.14 -1.15
CA PHE A 132 4.58 -0.15 -1.00
C PHE A 132 4.51 -0.92 -2.32
N SER A 133 4.11 -0.25 -3.40
CA SER A 133 4.00 -0.85 -4.73
C SER A 133 5.35 -1.36 -5.25
N GLU A 134 6.40 -0.55 -5.09
CA GLU A 134 7.76 -0.92 -5.46
C GLU A 134 8.28 -2.09 -4.61
N ALA A 135 8.13 -2.01 -3.30
CA ALA A 135 8.56 -3.05 -2.37
C ALA A 135 7.87 -4.40 -2.64
N LEU A 136 6.57 -4.38 -2.90
CA LEU A 136 5.80 -5.58 -3.22
C LEU A 136 6.21 -6.17 -4.57
N GLY A 137 6.28 -5.35 -5.61
CA GLY A 137 6.65 -5.79 -6.96
C GLY A 137 8.08 -6.34 -7.03
N SER A 138 9.05 -5.62 -6.46
CA SER A 138 10.45 -6.04 -6.43
C SER A 138 10.66 -7.23 -5.47
N GLY A 139 9.98 -7.26 -4.35
CA GLY A 139 10.07 -8.35 -3.36
C GLY A 139 9.58 -9.68 -3.91
N THR A 140 8.46 -9.71 -4.63
CA THR A 140 7.92 -10.94 -5.25
C THR A 140 8.84 -11.49 -6.33
N ASN A 141 9.53 -10.63 -7.08
CA ASN A 141 10.46 -11.02 -8.14
C ASN A 141 11.89 -11.30 -7.64
N ALA A 142 12.18 -11.04 -6.37
CA ALA A 142 13.53 -11.17 -5.80
C ALA A 142 14.17 -12.53 -6.04
N LEU A 143 13.44 -13.62 -5.83
CA LEU A 143 13.95 -14.98 -5.99
C LEU A 143 14.25 -15.32 -7.46
N THR A 144 13.47 -14.81 -8.39
CA THR A 144 13.65 -15.03 -9.82
C THR A 144 14.88 -14.27 -10.33
N GLU A 145 15.00 -13.01 -9.96
CA GLU A 145 16.09 -12.13 -10.37
C GLU A 145 17.46 -12.60 -9.85
N TYR A 146 17.50 -13.09 -8.60
CA TYR A 146 18.72 -13.57 -7.98
C TYR A 146 18.92 -15.11 -8.05
N SER A 147 18.17 -15.79 -8.91
CA SER A 147 18.22 -17.26 -9.06
C SER A 147 19.63 -17.79 -9.36
N TYR A 148 20.47 -17.01 -10.05
CA TYR A 148 21.86 -17.35 -10.35
C TYR A 148 22.75 -17.34 -9.09
N LEU A 149 22.50 -16.44 -8.15
CA LEU A 149 23.23 -16.34 -6.87
C LEU A 149 22.88 -17.52 -5.96
N VAL A 150 21.60 -17.87 -5.90
CA VAL A 150 21.12 -19.02 -5.12
C VAL A 150 21.75 -20.34 -5.60
N LYS A 151 22.00 -20.46 -6.90
CA LYS A 151 22.60 -21.68 -7.48
C LYS A 151 24.11 -21.77 -7.33
N LYS A 152 24.83 -20.66 -7.18
CA LYS A 152 26.31 -20.62 -7.24
C LYS A 152 26.98 -20.46 -5.88
N VAL A 153 26.29 -19.91 -4.89
CA VAL A 153 26.86 -19.58 -3.57
C VAL A 153 25.95 -20.09 -2.47
N VAL A 154 26.51 -20.51 -1.33
CA VAL A 154 25.76 -20.78 -0.08
C VAL A 154 25.25 -19.44 0.45
N PHE A 155 24.25 -18.86 -0.21
CA PHE A 155 23.67 -17.57 0.12
C PHE A 155 22.37 -17.79 0.91
N LYS A 156 22.17 -17.02 1.97
CA LYS A 156 20.93 -17.08 2.73
C LYS A 156 19.80 -16.43 1.92
N ILE A 157 18.90 -17.25 1.41
CA ILE A 157 17.77 -16.85 0.55
C ILE A 157 16.87 -15.84 1.24
N ASP A 158 16.73 -15.95 2.57
CA ASP A 158 15.87 -15.10 3.41
C ASP A 158 16.25 -13.61 3.36
N ILE A 159 17.51 -13.29 3.00
CA ILE A 159 18.02 -11.91 2.91
C ILE A 159 17.52 -11.20 1.63
N LEU A 160 17.21 -11.93 0.56
CA LEU A 160 16.87 -11.34 -0.74
C LEU A 160 15.63 -10.44 -0.73
N PRO A 161 14.50 -10.83 -0.15
CA PRO A 161 13.34 -9.94 -0.05
C PRO A 161 13.64 -8.67 0.75
N ILE A 162 14.48 -8.78 1.79
CA ILE A 162 14.88 -7.64 2.63
C ILE A 162 15.76 -6.66 1.85
N VAL A 163 16.69 -7.18 1.03
CA VAL A 163 17.50 -6.36 0.12
C VAL A 163 16.61 -5.55 -0.82
N LYS A 164 15.58 -6.19 -1.40
CA LYS A 164 14.63 -5.51 -2.29
C LYS A 164 13.78 -4.47 -1.55
N LEU A 165 13.36 -4.76 -0.33
CA LEU A 165 12.63 -3.81 0.52
C LEU A 165 13.47 -2.55 0.80
N ILE A 166 14.75 -2.73 1.16
CA ILE A 166 15.67 -1.61 1.39
C ILE A 166 16.00 -0.87 0.09
N SER A 167 16.15 -1.59 -1.03
CA SER A 167 16.33 -0.98 -2.35
C SER A 167 15.14 -0.10 -2.74
N ALA A 168 13.92 -0.54 -2.44
CA ALA A 168 12.69 0.24 -2.67
C ALA A 168 12.62 1.54 -1.84
N MET A 169 13.29 1.60 -0.69
CA MET A 169 13.36 2.85 0.11
C MET A 169 14.17 3.96 -0.56
N PHE A 170 15.00 3.63 -1.56
CA PHE A 170 15.76 4.63 -2.32
C PHE A 170 14.98 5.21 -3.50
N VAL A 171 13.81 4.68 -3.81
CA VAL A 171 12.90 5.15 -4.86
C VAL A 171 11.89 6.14 -4.30
#